data_2365c554a02e6ca4af656429e9e02a66
#
_entry.id   2365c554a02e6ca4af656429e9e02a66
#
_cell.length_a   1.000
_cell.length_b   1.000
_cell.length_c   1.000
_cell.angle_alpha   90.00
_cell.angle_beta   90.00
_cell.angle_gamma   90.00
#
_symmetry.space_group_name_H-M   'P 1'
#
loop_
_entity.id
_entity.type
_entity.pdbx_description
1 polymer ?
#
loop_
_entity_poly.entity_id
_entity_poly.type
_entity_poly.pdbx_seq_one_letter_code
_entity_poly.pdbx_strand_id
1 'polypeptide(L)'
;MPIITLDDVRYRYPEAVAPALQGISAQVEPGEVILLRGPSGSGKSTLLRCLNGLVPHSTGGAFSGRVTVAGLDTRTHLPRELGARIGFVFQHPDAQFVLEDVEAELAFGLENLGLPRPVMRKRIEEVIDQVGIHALRHRRIATLSGGERQRVAIAAALAMHPQALALDEPTSQLDPQAAEDVLQVVLRLVAELGMTTVIAEHRVERIAPFVDRIWTLESGSMRDQAPRAAVLDGGARPPVVDLAIRAGWAPIPLGLRDARRHAPRLPAATPGAPAVDGSGEVISRVGGVGFRYDGRRAVDGVSLSLRRGQVTALMGRNGCGKTTLLKLIAGILRPQRGHIKVHVRAAYVPQDADALLFAPTVEDELRGLADASIAPFCDWRHRYPRDLSSGERQQLAIAVVAARADLLLLDEPTRGLDPTVKRALASFLRTRAETGASILVATHDVEWAARTADRVLLMADGEIYAEGPPRSVLSDSLVFSTQINKLLGGQWLLPEEVPV
;
A
#
# COMPACT_ATOMS: atom_id res chain seq x y z
N MET A 1 16.06 27.60 -12.66
CA MET A 1 14.75 28.06 -12.19
C MET A 1 13.98 26.82 -11.73
N PRO A 2 13.37 26.84 -10.57
CA PRO A 2 12.62 25.70 -10.08
C PRO A 2 11.49 25.35 -11.05
N ILE A 3 11.26 24.05 -11.23
CA ILE A 3 10.19 23.55 -12.09
C ILE A 3 8.84 23.53 -11.36
N ILE A 4 8.88 23.37 -10.04
CA ILE A 4 7.70 23.46 -9.17
C ILE A 4 8.00 24.49 -8.08
N THR A 5 7.08 25.41 -7.84
CA THR A 5 7.14 26.37 -6.74
C THR A 5 5.83 26.38 -5.99
N LEU A 6 5.91 26.22 -4.68
CA LEU A 6 4.82 26.34 -3.71
C LEU A 6 5.09 27.59 -2.88
N ASP A 7 4.13 28.49 -2.75
CA ASP A 7 4.27 29.75 -1.99
C ASP A 7 3.03 29.94 -1.09
N ASP A 8 3.22 29.76 0.20
CA ASP A 8 2.21 29.84 1.28
C ASP A 8 0.89 29.10 0.92
N VAL A 9 1.00 27.89 0.38
CA VAL A 9 -0.15 27.12 -0.10
C VAL A 9 -1.01 26.66 1.06
N ARG A 10 -2.28 27.06 1.05
CA ARG A 10 -3.30 26.67 2.02
C ARG A 10 -4.52 26.17 1.26
N TYR A 11 -5.10 25.09 1.74
CA TYR A 11 -6.30 24.55 1.13
C TYR A 11 -7.22 23.89 2.15
N ARG A 12 -8.52 24.13 1.99
CA ARG A 12 -9.58 23.51 2.77
C ARG A 12 -10.69 23.03 1.82
N TYR A 13 -11.03 21.76 1.92
CA TYR A 13 -12.13 21.17 1.15
C TYR A 13 -13.48 21.86 1.51
N PRO A 14 -14.47 21.83 0.58
CA PRO A 14 -15.83 22.24 0.93
C PRO A 14 -16.31 21.47 2.16
N GLU A 15 -17.04 22.15 3.05
CA GLU A 15 -17.62 21.57 4.28
C GLU A 15 -16.61 21.01 5.31
N ALA A 16 -15.33 20.92 4.99
CA ALA A 16 -14.31 20.49 5.95
C ALA A 16 -14.07 21.58 7.01
N VAL A 17 -13.99 21.16 8.29
CA VAL A 17 -13.70 22.06 9.41
C VAL A 17 -12.20 22.44 9.42
N ALA A 18 -11.33 21.45 9.24
CA ALA A 18 -9.89 21.65 9.26
C ALA A 18 -9.31 21.82 7.84
N PRO A 19 -8.28 22.66 7.67
CA PRO A 19 -7.56 22.77 6.40
C PRO A 19 -6.75 21.50 6.14
N ALA A 20 -6.72 21.07 4.85
CA ALA A 20 -5.91 19.96 4.39
C ALA A 20 -4.44 20.35 4.17
N LEU A 21 -4.18 21.63 3.85
CA LEU A 21 -2.83 22.19 3.67
C LEU A 21 -2.74 23.52 4.42
N GLN A 22 -1.60 23.76 5.10
CA GLN A 22 -1.43 24.89 6.01
C GLN A 22 -0.10 25.62 5.77
N GLY A 23 -0.07 26.53 4.78
CA GLY A 23 1.09 27.42 4.57
C GLY A 23 2.34 26.69 4.05
N ILE A 24 2.17 25.84 3.05
CA ILE A 24 3.27 25.07 2.47
C ILE A 24 4.06 25.94 1.48
N SER A 25 5.37 26.07 1.70
CA SER A 25 6.30 26.73 0.81
C SER A 25 7.47 25.81 0.50
N ALA A 26 7.75 25.57 -0.78
CA ALA A 26 8.85 24.75 -1.26
C ALA A 26 9.16 25.02 -2.73
N GLN A 27 10.34 24.59 -3.16
CA GLN A 27 10.76 24.63 -4.57
C GLN A 27 11.37 23.29 -4.93
N VAL A 28 11.16 22.87 -6.19
CA VAL A 28 11.75 21.65 -6.77
C VAL A 28 12.52 22.05 -8.02
N GLU A 29 13.79 21.73 -8.05
CA GLU A 29 14.64 21.99 -9.20
C GLU A 29 14.47 20.89 -10.28
N PRO A 30 14.80 21.19 -11.55
CA PRO A 30 14.75 20.18 -12.60
C PRO A 30 15.62 18.97 -12.26
N GLY A 31 15.06 17.76 -12.43
CA GLY A 31 15.73 16.49 -12.15
C GLY A 31 15.69 16.05 -10.70
N GLU A 32 15.20 16.87 -9.75
CA GLU A 32 15.06 16.44 -8.37
C GLU A 32 13.96 15.38 -8.19
N VAL A 33 14.21 14.46 -7.27
CA VAL A 33 13.27 13.43 -6.82
C VAL A 33 12.88 13.69 -5.37
N ILE A 34 11.60 13.98 -5.17
CA ILE A 34 11.04 14.28 -3.85
C ILE A 34 10.17 13.12 -3.38
N LEU A 35 10.46 12.59 -2.21
CA LEU A 35 9.55 11.68 -1.52
C LEU A 35 8.61 12.46 -0.59
N LEU A 36 7.32 12.39 -0.83
CA LEU A 36 6.28 12.91 0.04
C LEU A 36 5.78 11.81 0.97
N ARG A 37 6.02 11.95 2.27
CA ARG A 37 5.57 11.00 3.28
C ARG A 37 4.68 11.65 4.34
N GLY A 38 3.96 10.85 5.08
CA GLY A 38 3.10 11.27 6.18
C GLY A 38 1.97 10.27 6.43
N PRO A 39 1.26 10.37 7.56
CA PRO A 39 0.13 9.51 7.86
C PRO A 39 -1.00 9.66 6.82
N SER A 40 -1.92 8.70 6.80
CA SER A 40 -3.14 8.82 6.00
C SER A 40 -3.92 10.06 6.46
N GLY A 41 -4.51 10.78 5.50
CA GLY A 41 -5.23 12.03 5.80
C GLY A 41 -4.36 13.25 6.07
N SER A 42 -3.03 13.17 6.01
CA SER A 42 -2.13 14.32 6.24
C SER A 42 -2.14 15.38 5.13
N GLY A 43 -2.78 15.11 3.98
CA GLY A 43 -2.87 16.03 2.86
C GLY A 43 -1.95 15.71 1.66
N LYS A 44 -1.25 14.55 1.62
CA LYS A 44 -0.33 14.15 0.53
C LYS A 44 -0.99 14.21 -0.85
N SER A 45 -2.08 13.48 -1.04
CA SER A 45 -2.82 13.47 -2.31
C SER A 45 -3.38 14.85 -2.67
N THR A 46 -3.76 15.64 -1.65
CA THR A 46 -4.20 17.03 -1.84
C THR A 46 -3.08 17.89 -2.39
N LEU A 47 -1.87 17.79 -1.80
CA LEU A 47 -0.70 18.54 -2.26
C LEU A 47 -0.32 18.14 -3.71
N LEU A 48 -0.29 16.85 -4.00
CA LEU A 48 -0.03 16.38 -5.38
C LEU A 48 -1.08 16.89 -6.37
N ARG A 49 -2.37 16.89 -5.99
CA ARG A 49 -3.45 17.42 -6.84
C ARG A 49 -3.40 18.94 -7.03
N CYS A 50 -2.73 19.69 -6.14
CA CYS A 50 -2.44 21.10 -6.38
C CYS A 50 -1.44 21.29 -7.51
N LEU A 51 -0.51 20.35 -7.74
CA LEU A 51 0.50 20.46 -8.78
C LEU A 51 -0.08 20.33 -10.20
N ASN A 52 -1.15 19.55 -10.37
CA ASN A 52 -1.82 19.39 -11.66
C ASN A 52 -3.12 20.18 -11.81
N GLY A 53 -3.43 21.06 -10.85
CA GLY A 53 -4.60 21.93 -10.86
C GLY A 53 -5.93 21.23 -10.57
N LEU A 54 -5.98 19.92 -10.29
CA LEU A 54 -7.21 19.24 -9.86
C LEU A 54 -7.78 19.88 -8.58
N VAL A 55 -6.90 20.35 -7.70
CA VAL A 55 -7.23 21.24 -6.59
C VAL A 55 -6.80 22.65 -7.00
N PRO A 56 -7.67 23.65 -7.00
CA PRO A 56 -9.08 23.63 -6.58
C PRO A 56 -10.11 23.37 -7.72
N HIS A 57 -9.68 23.27 -9.00
CA HIS A 57 -10.60 23.32 -10.14
C HIS A 57 -11.68 22.21 -10.13
N SER A 58 -11.32 20.99 -9.71
CA SER A 58 -12.27 19.87 -9.71
C SER A 58 -12.93 19.65 -8.35
N THR A 59 -12.32 20.17 -7.27
CA THR A 59 -12.78 19.89 -5.90
C THR A 59 -13.51 21.07 -5.27
N GLY A 60 -13.38 22.27 -5.84
CA GLY A 60 -13.83 23.50 -5.19
C GLY A 60 -13.01 23.78 -3.91
N GLY A 61 -13.65 24.38 -2.91
CA GLY A 61 -13.03 24.70 -1.61
C GLY A 61 -12.27 26.01 -1.58
N ALA A 62 -11.67 26.31 -0.44
CA ALA A 62 -10.93 27.54 -0.20
C ALA A 62 -9.42 27.31 -0.42
N PHE A 63 -8.88 27.92 -1.47
CA PHE A 63 -7.47 27.85 -1.84
C PHE A 63 -6.82 29.24 -1.70
N SER A 64 -5.65 29.32 -1.08
CA SER A 64 -4.81 30.54 -1.01
C SER A 64 -3.33 30.18 -1.21
N GLY A 65 -2.51 31.20 -1.47
CA GLY A 65 -1.12 31.01 -1.87
C GLY A 65 -1.01 30.81 -3.37
N ARG A 66 0.15 30.31 -3.83
CA ARG A 66 0.44 30.11 -5.25
C ARG A 66 1.13 28.77 -5.47
N VAL A 67 0.74 28.07 -6.53
CA VAL A 67 1.45 26.90 -7.07
C VAL A 67 1.81 27.18 -8.51
N THR A 68 3.08 27.03 -8.84
CA THR A 68 3.56 27.20 -10.23
C THR A 68 4.27 25.92 -10.66
N VAL A 69 3.89 25.38 -11.82
CA VAL A 69 4.52 24.19 -12.41
C VAL A 69 4.92 24.49 -13.85
N ALA A 70 6.19 24.31 -14.14
CA ALA A 70 6.79 24.62 -15.44
C ALA A 70 6.40 26.03 -15.96
N GLY A 71 6.38 27.01 -15.06
CA GLY A 71 6.04 28.41 -15.35
C GLY A 71 4.55 28.73 -15.37
N LEU A 72 3.64 27.75 -15.23
CA LEU A 72 2.20 27.94 -15.24
C LEU A 72 1.63 27.99 -13.78
N ASP A 73 0.86 29.03 -13.46
CA ASP A 73 0.12 29.12 -12.17
C ASP A 73 -1.11 28.20 -12.24
N THR A 74 -1.19 27.24 -11.31
CA THR A 74 -2.24 26.21 -11.32
C THR A 74 -3.64 26.74 -10.99
N ARG A 75 -3.76 27.97 -10.50
CA ARG A 75 -5.07 28.62 -10.25
C ARG A 75 -5.68 29.22 -11.53
N THR A 76 -4.83 29.61 -12.47
CA THR A 76 -5.25 30.32 -13.69
C THR A 76 -5.26 29.43 -14.91
N HIS A 77 -4.55 28.30 -14.87
CA HIS A 77 -4.48 27.32 -15.94
C HIS A 77 -5.30 26.07 -15.58
N LEU A 78 -6.06 25.58 -16.53
CA LEU A 78 -6.90 24.41 -16.34
C LEU A 78 -6.07 23.11 -16.25
N PRO A 79 -6.57 22.06 -15.59
CA PRO A 79 -5.88 20.77 -15.50
C PRO A 79 -5.44 20.18 -16.85
N ARG A 80 -6.19 20.42 -17.93
CA ARG A 80 -5.83 19.98 -19.29
C ARG A 80 -4.54 20.65 -19.83
N GLU A 81 -4.28 21.89 -19.43
CA GLU A 81 -3.08 22.64 -19.83
C GLU A 81 -1.87 22.23 -18.99
N LEU A 82 -2.12 21.99 -17.71
CA LEU A 82 -1.13 21.51 -16.75
C LEU A 82 -0.73 20.06 -17.02
N GLY A 83 -1.65 19.20 -17.47
CA GLY A 83 -1.39 17.81 -17.80
C GLY A 83 -0.29 17.59 -18.85
N ALA A 84 -0.09 18.57 -19.76
CA ALA A 84 1.03 18.56 -20.69
C ALA A 84 2.38 18.97 -20.05
N ARG A 85 2.38 19.47 -18.82
CA ARG A 85 3.56 19.92 -18.08
C ARG A 85 3.95 18.97 -16.95
N ILE A 86 2.94 18.41 -16.26
CA ILE A 86 3.13 17.45 -15.18
C ILE A 86 2.23 16.23 -15.40
N GLY A 87 2.86 15.07 -15.59
CA GLY A 87 2.16 13.80 -15.63
C GLY A 87 1.69 13.42 -14.22
N PHE A 88 0.45 13.00 -14.09
CA PHE A 88 -0.13 12.60 -12.80
C PHE A 88 -0.55 11.14 -12.84
N VAL A 89 -0.19 10.37 -11.81
CA VAL A 89 -0.58 8.98 -11.66
C VAL A 89 -1.32 8.81 -10.34
N PHE A 90 -2.57 8.39 -10.42
CA PHE A 90 -3.43 8.22 -9.25
C PHE A 90 -3.10 6.96 -8.46
N GLN A 91 -3.44 6.95 -7.18
CA GLN A 91 -3.33 5.80 -6.29
C GLN A 91 -4.13 4.59 -6.82
N HIS A 92 -5.27 4.85 -7.45
CA HIS A 92 -6.12 3.86 -8.11
C HIS A 92 -6.04 4.08 -9.63
N PRO A 93 -5.24 3.31 -10.37
CA PRO A 93 -5.06 3.51 -11.81
C PRO A 93 -6.38 3.37 -12.59
N ASP A 94 -7.31 2.55 -12.11
CA ASP A 94 -8.64 2.38 -12.74
C ASP A 94 -9.45 3.69 -12.78
N ALA A 95 -9.21 4.62 -11.85
CA ALA A 95 -9.85 5.93 -11.85
C ALA A 95 -9.25 6.91 -12.89
N GLN A 96 -8.12 6.57 -13.49
CA GLN A 96 -7.41 7.37 -14.48
C GLN A 96 -7.80 7.00 -15.91
N PHE A 97 -8.10 5.71 -16.17
CA PHE A 97 -8.37 5.21 -17.50
C PHE A 97 -9.70 5.69 -18.05
N VAL A 98 -9.67 6.15 -19.30
CA VAL A 98 -10.84 6.62 -20.05
C VAL A 98 -11.26 5.60 -21.09
N LEU A 99 -10.30 4.89 -21.69
CA LEU A 99 -10.53 3.94 -22.78
C LEU A 99 -10.29 2.50 -22.31
N GLU A 100 -10.80 1.52 -23.05
CA GLU A 100 -10.73 0.12 -22.67
C GLU A 100 -9.45 -0.57 -23.13
N ASP A 101 -8.80 -0.08 -24.18
CA ASP A 101 -7.65 -0.69 -24.82
C ASP A 101 -6.37 0.10 -24.50
N VAL A 102 -5.25 -0.61 -24.22
CA VAL A 102 -3.98 0.01 -23.82
C VAL A 102 -3.49 1.02 -24.86
N GLU A 103 -3.41 0.64 -26.15
CA GLU A 103 -2.91 1.56 -27.19
C GLU A 103 -3.78 2.80 -27.36
N ALA A 104 -5.11 2.64 -27.27
CA ALA A 104 -6.05 3.75 -27.33
C ALA A 104 -5.88 4.68 -26.13
N GLU A 105 -5.70 4.14 -24.92
CA GLU A 105 -5.46 4.94 -23.71
C GLU A 105 -4.16 5.76 -23.81
N LEU A 106 -3.08 5.18 -24.35
CA LEU A 106 -1.83 5.91 -24.59
C LEU A 106 -1.99 7.03 -25.61
N ALA A 107 -2.86 6.85 -26.60
CA ALA A 107 -3.13 7.85 -27.62
C ALA A 107 -4.05 8.98 -27.12
N PHE A 108 -4.91 8.71 -26.15
CA PHE A 108 -5.98 9.63 -25.70
C PHE A 108 -5.46 11.03 -25.34
N GLY A 109 -4.43 11.12 -24.51
CA GLY A 109 -3.83 12.42 -24.14
C GLY A 109 -3.21 13.16 -25.32
N LEU A 110 -2.61 12.43 -26.25
CA LEU A 110 -1.95 12.98 -27.45
C LEU A 110 -2.99 13.51 -28.46
N GLU A 111 -4.13 12.83 -28.61
CA GLU A 111 -5.25 13.28 -29.42
C GLU A 111 -5.85 14.57 -28.88
N ASN A 112 -6.02 14.67 -27.55
CA ASN A 112 -6.51 15.88 -26.91
C ASN A 112 -5.54 17.07 -27.06
N LEU A 113 -4.25 16.82 -27.25
CA LEU A 113 -3.25 17.84 -27.58
C LEU A 113 -3.26 18.19 -29.08
N GLY A 114 -4.05 17.51 -29.91
CA GLY A 114 -4.12 17.72 -31.35
C GLY A 114 -2.85 17.38 -32.11
N LEU A 115 -2.05 16.42 -31.62
CA LEU A 115 -0.78 16.06 -32.25
C LEU A 115 -0.98 15.27 -33.55
N PRO A 116 -0.11 15.49 -34.58
CA PRO A 116 -0.15 14.71 -35.81
C PRO A 116 0.11 13.21 -35.55
N ARG A 117 -0.60 12.34 -36.28
CA ARG A 117 -0.49 10.87 -36.16
C ARG A 117 0.96 10.32 -36.13
N PRO A 118 1.90 10.78 -36.98
CA PRO A 118 3.28 10.31 -36.94
C PRO A 118 3.97 10.62 -35.61
N VAL A 119 3.70 11.81 -35.03
CA VAL A 119 4.24 12.21 -33.73
C VAL A 119 3.67 11.37 -32.61
N MET A 120 2.34 11.15 -32.63
CA MET A 120 1.65 10.29 -31.67
C MET A 120 2.22 8.88 -31.69
N ARG A 121 2.33 8.29 -32.90
CA ARG A 121 2.90 6.94 -33.05
C ARG A 121 4.30 6.85 -32.47
N LYS A 122 5.19 7.82 -32.78
CA LYS A 122 6.55 7.86 -32.24
C LYS A 122 6.53 7.87 -30.70
N ARG A 123 5.75 8.76 -30.08
CA ARG A 123 5.66 8.88 -28.61
C ARG A 123 5.11 7.62 -27.95
N ILE A 124 4.12 6.98 -28.56
CA ILE A 124 3.55 5.72 -28.08
C ILE A 124 4.61 4.60 -28.11
N GLU A 125 5.36 4.46 -29.20
CA GLU A 125 6.45 3.48 -29.28
C GLU A 125 7.51 3.71 -28.19
N GLU A 126 7.93 4.98 -28.02
CA GLU A 126 8.93 5.38 -27.03
C GLU A 126 8.48 5.04 -25.59
N VAL A 127 7.24 5.34 -25.21
CA VAL A 127 6.77 5.05 -23.84
C VAL A 127 6.51 3.56 -23.62
N ILE A 128 6.05 2.83 -24.63
CA ILE A 128 5.90 1.36 -24.55
C ILE A 128 7.25 0.72 -24.25
N ASP A 129 8.29 1.18 -24.93
CA ASP A 129 9.66 0.70 -24.74
C ASP A 129 10.20 1.05 -23.36
N GLN A 130 10.11 2.34 -22.98
CA GLN A 130 10.61 2.84 -21.71
C GLN A 130 9.94 2.21 -20.49
N VAL A 131 8.64 1.95 -20.55
CA VAL A 131 7.89 1.35 -19.44
C VAL A 131 7.88 -0.19 -19.51
N GLY A 132 8.31 -0.76 -20.65
CA GLY A 132 8.41 -2.20 -20.85
C GLY A 132 7.05 -2.90 -20.93
N ILE A 133 6.12 -2.32 -21.71
CA ILE A 133 4.73 -2.81 -21.83
C ILE A 133 4.38 -3.33 -23.23
N HIS A 134 5.35 -3.70 -24.04
CA HIS A 134 5.14 -4.23 -25.41
C HIS A 134 4.09 -5.35 -25.48
N ALA A 135 4.15 -6.30 -24.56
CA ALA A 135 3.23 -7.43 -24.52
C ALA A 135 1.78 -7.04 -24.16
N LEU A 136 1.58 -5.79 -23.65
CA LEU A 136 0.29 -5.30 -23.20
C LEU A 136 -0.42 -4.44 -24.25
N ARG A 137 0.29 -4.00 -25.29
CA ARG A 137 -0.15 -3.00 -26.27
C ARG A 137 -1.58 -3.20 -26.77
N HIS A 138 -1.92 -4.43 -27.17
CA HIS A 138 -3.20 -4.80 -27.78
C HIS A 138 -4.16 -5.48 -26.81
N ARG A 139 -3.90 -5.37 -25.50
CA ARG A 139 -4.75 -5.96 -24.47
C ARG A 139 -5.80 -4.96 -23.99
N ARG A 140 -6.93 -5.49 -23.51
CA ARG A 140 -7.93 -4.70 -22.79
C ARG A 140 -7.44 -4.45 -21.35
N ILE A 141 -7.58 -3.22 -20.87
CA ILE A 141 -7.14 -2.78 -19.54
C ILE A 141 -7.77 -3.63 -18.42
N ALA A 142 -9.04 -4.00 -18.57
CA ALA A 142 -9.76 -4.84 -17.62
C ALA A 142 -9.12 -6.25 -17.43
N THR A 143 -8.30 -6.72 -18.41
CA THR A 143 -7.62 -8.03 -18.33
C THR A 143 -6.24 -7.96 -17.71
N LEU A 144 -5.75 -6.78 -17.36
CA LEU A 144 -4.43 -6.54 -16.82
C LEU A 144 -4.37 -6.81 -15.30
N SER A 145 -3.23 -7.25 -14.82
CA SER A 145 -2.91 -7.28 -13.39
C SER A 145 -2.75 -5.85 -12.83
N GLY A 146 -2.78 -5.70 -11.51
CA GLY A 146 -2.60 -4.40 -10.86
C GLY A 146 -1.29 -3.70 -11.26
N GLY A 147 -0.17 -4.45 -11.27
CA GLY A 147 1.14 -3.91 -11.68
C GLY A 147 1.21 -3.55 -13.16
N GLU A 148 0.56 -4.34 -14.04
CA GLU A 148 0.45 -4.01 -15.46
C GLU A 148 -0.38 -2.74 -15.67
N ARG A 149 -1.54 -2.60 -14.98
CA ARG A 149 -2.35 -1.38 -15.02
C ARG A 149 -1.57 -0.16 -14.55
N GLN A 150 -0.82 -0.29 -13.46
CA GLN A 150 0.00 0.82 -12.95
C GLN A 150 1.07 1.26 -13.97
N ARG A 151 1.74 0.31 -14.64
CA ARG A 151 2.69 0.64 -15.70
C ARG A 151 2.02 1.31 -16.91
N VAL A 152 0.83 0.88 -17.30
CA VAL A 152 0.05 1.54 -18.36
C VAL A 152 -0.34 2.97 -17.95
N ALA A 153 -0.76 3.20 -16.70
CA ALA A 153 -1.06 4.55 -16.19
C ALA A 153 0.16 5.47 -16.21
N ILE A 154 1.34 4.95 -15.83
CA ILE A 154 2.61 5.70 -15.94
C ILE A 154 2.93 5.99 -17.41
N ALA A 155 2.79 5.01 -18.31
CA ALA A 155 3.02 5.22 -19.75
C ALA A 155 2.09 6.27 -20.35
N ALA A 156 0.81 6.26 -20.00
CA ALA A 156 -0.17 7.25 -20.47
C ALA A 156 0.21 8.67 -20.00
N ALA A 157 0.63 8.83 -18.75
CA ALA A 157 1.12 10.11 -18.26
C ALA A 157 2.41 10.58 -18.98
N LEU A 158 3.34 9.66 -19.25
CA LEU A 158 4.60 9.96 -19.95
C LEU A 158 4.44 10.28 -21.43
N ALA A 159 3.44 9.70 -22.10
CA ALA A 159 3.20 9.91 -23.54
C ALA A 159 3.04 11.39 -23.89
N MET A 160 2.53 12.20 -22.97
CA MET A 160 2.39 13.65 -23.14
C MET A 160 3.73 14.41 -23.10
N HIS A 161 4.86 13.73 -22.79
CA HIS A 161 6.19 14.30 -22.58
C HIS A 161 6.22 15.41 -21.51
N PRO A 162 5.73 15.11 -20.29
CA PRO A 162 5.72 16.09 -19.22
C PRO A 162 7.14 16.44 -18.76
N GLN A 163 7.29 17.61 -18.13
CA GLN A 163 8.56 18.04 -17.51
C GLN A 163 8.73 17.50 -16.09
N ALA A 164 7.64 17.07 -15.45
CA ALA A 164 7.65 16.47 -14.13
C ALA A 164 6.60 15.36 -14.02
N LEU A 165 6.77 14.48 -13.04
CA LEU A 165 5.81 13.45 -12.66
C LEU A 165 5.36 13.64 -11.21
N ALA A 166 4.07 13.50 -10.96
CA ALA A 166 3.48 13.39 -9.64
C ALA A 166 2.83 12.01 -9.49
N LEU A 167 3.31 11.22 -8.55
CA LEU A 167 2.87 9.83 -8.35
C LEU A 167 2.24 9.69 -6.97
N ASP A 168 0.94 9.42 -6.92
CA ASP A 168 0.18 9.27 -5.67
C ASP A 168 0.11 7.79 -5.26
N GLU A 169 1.00 7.37 -4.36
CA GLU A 169 1.12 6.01 -3.83
C GLU A 169 1.10 4.91 -4.90
N PRO A 170 1.98 4.95 -5.91
CA PRO A 170 1.90 4.08 -7.09
C PRO A 170 2.11 2.60 -6.77
N THR A 171 2.57 2.25 -5.56
CA THR A 171 2.81 0.85 -5.18
C THR A 171 1.87 0.33 -4.09
N SER A 172 1.00 1.17 -3.53
CA SER A 172 0.18 0.83 -2.34
C SER A 172 -0.76 -0.37 -2.54
N GLN A 173 -1.15 -0.63 -3.79
CA GLN A 173 -2.11 -1.69 -4.15
C GLN A 173 -1.46 -2.93 -4.75
N LEU A 174 -0.14 -2.97 -4.81
CA LEU A 174 0.60 -4.01 -5.50
C LEU A 174 1.20 -5.02 -4.50
N ASP A 175 1.35 -6.26 -4.96
CA ASP A 175 2.18 -7.22 -4.23
C ASP A 175 3.66 -6.80 -4.27
N PRO A 176 4.53 -7.39 -3.42
CA PRO A 176 5.92 -6.95 -3.30
C PRO A 176 6.69 -6.96 -4.62
N GLN A 177 6.45 -7.94 -5.49
CA GLN A 177 7.15 -8.07 -6.77
C GLN A 177 6.66 -7.01 -7.75
N ALA A 178 5.34 -6.88 -7.95
CA ALA A 178 4.77 -5.89 -8.84
C ALA A 178 5.11 -4.45 -8.39
N ALA A 179 5.17 -4.21 -7.08
CA ALA A 179 5.58 -2.91 -6.54
C ALA A 179 7.05 -2.61 -6.85
N GLU A 180 7.93 -3.61 -6.75
CA GLU A 180 9.34 -3.46 -7.12
C GLU A 180 9.48 -3.16 -8.63
N ASP A 181 8.76 -3.90 -9.48
CA ASP A 181 8.79 -3.71 -10.93
C ASP A 181 8.34 -2.29 -11.32
N VAL A 182 7.30 -1.75 -10.68
CA VAL A 182 6.83 -0.37 -10.91
C VAL A 182 7.86 0.66 -10.43
N LEU A 183 8.45 0.47 -9.25
CA LEU A 183 9.50 1.36 -8.75
C LEU A 183 10.73 1.36 -9.64
N GLN A 184 11.16 0.20 -10.16
CA GLN A 184 12.27 0.10 -11.10
C GLN A 184 12.00 0.91 -12.38
N VAL A 185 10.77 0.89 -12.88
CA VAL A 185 10.39 1.76 -14.01
C VAL A 185 10.56 3.22 -13.64
N VAL A 186 10.01 3.67 -12.51
CA VAL A 186 10.11 5.08 -12.08
C VAL A 186 11.58 5.50 -11.89
N LEU A 187 12.38 4.67 -11.19
CA LEU A 187 13.80 4.96 -10.95
C LEU A 187 14.63 5.01 -12.26
N ARG A 188 14.29 4.17 -13.24
CA ARG A 188 14.90 4.22 -14.56
C ARG A 188 14.57 5.52 -15.29
N LEU A 189 13.28 5.95 -15.27
CA LEU A 189 12.87 7.23 -15.86
C LEU A 189 13.60 8.41 -15.23
N VAL A 190 13.79 8.40 -13.91
CA VAL A 190 14.58 9.40 -13.20
C VAL A 190 16.02 9.37 -13.66
N ALA A 191 16.68 8.21 -13.70
CA ALA A 191 18.09 8.07 -14.00
C ALA A 191 18.44 8.35 -15.46
N GLU A 192 17.59 7.88 -16.41
CA GLU A 192 17.86 7.98 -17.85
C GLU A 192 17.35 9.29 -18.47
N LEU A 193 16.20 9.79 -18.00
CA LEU A 193 15.58 11.00 -18.57
C LEU A 193 15.77 12.25 -17.71
N GLY A 194 16.36 12.14 -16.51
CA GLY A 194 16.45 13.27 -15.58
C GLY A 194 15.06 13.77 -15.15
N MET A 195 14.06 12.87 -15.08
CA MET A 195 12.66 13.22 -14.83
C MET A 195 12.47 13.77 -13.42
N THR A 196 12.06 15.02 -13.30
CA THR A 196 11.66 15.60 -12.00
C THR A 196 10.46 14.84 -11.47
N THR A 197 10.55 14.36 -10.23
CA THR A 197 9.49 13.46 -9.70
C THR A 197 9.12 13.83 -8.27
N VAL A 198 7.82 13.96 -8.00
CA VAL A 198 7.27 14.02 -6.65
C VAL A 198 6.43 12.77 -6.42
N ILE A 199 6.89 11.90 -5.54
CA ILE A 199 6.25 10.60 -5.27
C ILE A 199 5.78 10.51 -3.83
N ALA A 200 4.48 10.29 -3.62
CA ALA A 200 3.95 9.93 -2.31
C ALA A 200 4.08 8.42 -2.10
N GLU A 201 4.67 8.01 -0.98
CA GLU A 201 4.81 6.60 -0.63
C GLU A 201 4.81 6.38 0.88
N HIS A 202 4.22 5.24 1.30
CA HIS A 202 4.23 4.81 2.70
C HIS A 202 5.47 3.96 3.05
N ARG A 203 5.98 3.20 2.08
CA ARG A 203 7.16 2.33 2.26
C ARG A 203 8.43 3.10 1.91
N VAL A 204 8.82 3.96 2.85
CA VAL A 204 9.97 4.86 2.73
C VAL A 204 11.26 4.09 2.36
N GLU A 205 11.44 2.88 2.90
CA GLU A 205 12.62 2.04 2.69
C GLU A 205 12.92 1.68 1.23
N ARG A 206 11.88 1.69 0.39
CA ARG A 206 12.03 1.31 -1.02
C ARG A 206 12.59 2.42 -1.86
N ILE A 207 12.33 3.67 -1.47
CA ILE A 207 12.62 4.82 -2.31
C ILE A 207 13.59 5.83 -1.68
N ALA A 208 13.69 5.90 -0.35
CA ALA A 208 14.56 6.83 0.36
C ALA A 208 16.04 6.83 -0.10
N PRO A 209 16.63 5.69 -0.54
CA PRO A 209 17.99 5.69 -1.07
C PRO A 209 18.17 6.42 -2.41
N PHE A 210 17.10 6.75 -3.09
CA PHE A 210 17.07 7.26 -4.47
C PHE A 210 16.47 8.65 -4.60
N VAL A 211 16.11 9.30 -3.48
CA VAL A 211 15.52 10.63 -3.48
C VAL A 211 16.50 11.67 -2.96
N ASP A 212 16.37 12.89 -3.46
CA ASP A 212 17.21 14.01 -3.06
C ASP A 212 16.72 14.62 -1.75
N ARG A 213 15.39 14.71 -1.57
CA ARG A 213 14.76 15.30 -0.39
C ARG A 213 13.50 14.53 0.01
N ILE A 214 13.13 14.66 1.26
CA ILE A 214 11.88 14.11 1.80
C ILE A 214 11.03 15.25 2.36
N TRP A 215 9.81 15.34 1.86
CA TRP A 215 8.76 16.18 2.41
C TRP A 215 7.92 15.35 3.38
N THR A 216 8.00 15.68 4.66
CA THR A 216 7.17 15.04 5.70
C THR A 216 5.95 15.91 5.96
N LEU A 217 4.76 15.41 5.64
CA LEU A 217 3.50 16.12 5.80
C LEU A 217 2.75 15.58 7.03
N GLU A 218 2.46 16.46 7.97
CA GLU A 218 1.73 16.17 9.21
C GLU A 218 0.67 17.23 9.45
N SER A 219 -0.60 16.81 9.55
CA SER A 219 -1.74 17.71 9.77
C SER A 219 -1.75 18.95 8.86
N GLY A 220 -1.42 18.76 7.56
CA GLY A 220 -1.38 19.83 6.58
C GLY A 220 -0.13 20.71 6.58
N SER A 221 0.77 20.55 7.54
CA SER A 221 2.07 21.26 7.60
C SER A 221 3.18 20.38 7.06
N MET A 222 4.18 20.97 6.42
CA MET A 222 5.25 20.25 5.74
C MET A 222 6.62 20.60 6.31
N ARG A 223 7.47 19.59 6.48
CA ARG A 223 8.91 19.72 6.73
C ARG A 223 9.67 19.17 5.54
N ASP A 224 10.65 19.94 5.07
CA ASP A 224 11.50 19.60 3.94
C ASP A 224 12.90 19.29 4.46
N GLN A 225 13.37 18.08 4.22
CA GLN A 225 14.59 17.57 4.86
C GLN A 225 15.41 16.67 3.93
N ALA A 226 16.72 16.63 4.17
CA ALA A 226 17.56 15.59 3.58
C ALA A 226 17.11 14.19 4.04
N PRO A 227 17.24 13.13 3.20
CA PRO A 227 16.66 11.80 3.49
C PRO A 227 17.08 11.22 4.84
N ARG A 228 18.37 11.33 5.22
CA ARG A 228 18.85 10.82 6.53
C ARG A 228 18.26 11.58 7.72
N ALA A 229 18.11 12.90 7.61
CA ALA A 229 17.48 13.68 8.67
C ALA A 229 16.00 13.32 8.80
N ALA A 230 15.31 13.23 7.68
CA ALA A 230 13.90 12.88 7.65
C ALA A 230 13.59 11.53 8.31
N VAL A 231 14.35 10.46 8.03
CA VAL A 231 14.11 9.13 8.61
C VAL A 231 14.38 9.09 10.12
N LEU A 232 15.13 10.04 10.67
CA LEU A 232 15.37 10.19 12.12
C LEU A 232 14.28 11.00 12.82
N ASP A 233 13.66 11.94 12.13
CA ASP A 233 12.75 12.95 12.66
C ASP A 233 11.32 12.43 12.94
N GLY A 234 11.20 11.18 13.34
CA GLY A 234 9.91 10.59 13.72
C GLY A 234 9.15 9.94 12.57
N GLY A 235 7.93 9.49 12.87
CA GLY A 235 7.11 8.71 11.96
C GLY A 235 7.52 7.23 11.90
N ALA A 236 6.96 6.54 10.92
CA ALA A 236 7.30 5.13 10.69
C ALA A 236 8.68 5.01 10.05
N ARG A 237 9.58 4.41 10.78
CA ARG A 237 10.94 4.13 10.32
C ARG A 237 11.02 2.77 9.64
N PRO A 238 11.85 2.63 8.61
CA PRO A 238 12.20 1.32 8.09
C PRO A 238 12.84 0.43 9.17
N PRO A 239 12.57 -0.88 9.22
CA PRO A 239 13.17 -1.77 10.21
C PRO A 239 14.69 -1.70 10.30
N VAL A 240 15.37 -1.51 9.17
CA VAL A 240 16.82 -1.37 9.12
C VAL A 240 17.30 -0.07 9.77
N VAL A 241 16.52 0.99 9.74
CA VAL A 241 16.82 2.27 10.42
C VAL A 241 16.63 2.14 11.92
N ASP A 242 15.56 1.46 12.35
CA ASP A 242 15.34 1.18 13.78
C ASP A 242 16.48 0.33 14.38
N LEU A 243 16.94 -0.68 13.66
CA LEU A 243 18.12 -1.46 14.07
C LEU A 243 19.36 -0.58 14.16
N ALA A 244 19.61 0.27 13.16
CA ALA A 244 20.78 1.13 13.12
C ALA A 244 20.82 2.13 14.29
N ILE A 245 19.66 2.70 14.66
CA ILE A 245 19.54 3.59 15.82
C ILE A 245 19.86 2.85 17.10
N ARG A 246 19.30 1.65 17.30
CA ARG A 246 19.57 0.81 18.48
C ARG A 246 21.03 0.40 18.58
N ALA A 247 21.66 0.10 17.45
CA ALA A 247 23.06 -0.31 17.36
C ALA A 247 24.05 0.87 17.32
N GLY A 248 23.59 2.12 17.33
CA GLY A 248 24.45 3.29 17.30
C GLY A 248 25.24 3.46 16.00
N TRP A 249 24.72 2.98 14.87
CA TRP A 249 25.43 3.10 13.58
C TRP A 249 25.47 4.54 13.09
N ALA A 250 26.60 4.92 12.52
CA ALA A 250 26.79 6.22 11.87
C ALA A 250 27.61 6.04 10.57
N PRO A 251 27.15 6.62 9.42
CA PRO A 251 25.88 7.30 9.23
C PRO A 251 24.69 6.33 9.23
N ILE A 252 23.48 6.82 9.55
CA ILE A 252 22.25 6.02 9.50
C ILE A 252 21.99 5.54 8.07
N PRO A 253 21.79 4.24 7.83
CA PRO A 253 21.51 3.70 6.51
C PRO A 253 20.11 4.08 6.04
N LEU A 254 19.94 4.34 4.74
CA LEU A 254 18.63 4.58 4.14
C LEU A 254 17.97 3.30 3.61
N GLY A 255 18.74 2.23 3.46
CA GLY A 255 18.26 0.96 2.94
C GLY A 255 19.22 -0.20 3.20
N LEU A 256 18.83 -1.40 2.76
CA LEU A 256 19.60 -2.63 2.99
C LEU A 256 21.04 -2.57 2.45
N ARG A 257 21.25 -1.93 1.29
CA ARG A 257 22.57 -1.81 0.69
C ARG A 257 23.54 -1.02 1.59
N ASP A 258 23.06 0.09 2.15
CA ASP A 258 23.87 0.91 3.06
C ASP A 258 24.10 0.17 4.39
N ALA A 259 23.04 -0.47 4.91
CA ALA A 259 23.10 -1.19 6.16
C ALA A 259 24.10 -2.36 6.14
N ARG A 260 24.27 -3.06 5.01
CA ARG A 260 25.23 -4.15 4.86
C ARG A 260 26.68 -3.75 5.15
N ARG A 261 27.02 -2.47 5.05
CA ARG A 261 28.36 -1.95 5.37
C ARG A 261 28.63 -1.85 6.87
N HIS A 262 27.55 -1.76 7.67
CA HIS A 262 27.58 -1.61 9.11
C HIS A 262 27.12 -2.87 9.84
N ALA A 263 26.46 -3.79 9.14
CA ALA A 263 25.89 -4.98 9.74
C ALA A 263 26.99 -5.79 10.45
N PRO A 264 26.87 -6.00 11.76
CA PRO A 264 27.80 -6.85 12.47
C PRO A 264 27.71 -8.27 11.93
N ARG A 265 28.83 -8.99 11.91
CA ARG A 265 28.80 -10.45 11.80
C ARG A 265 28.27 -10.99 13.11
N LEU A 266 26.95 -11.02 13.25
CA LEU A 266 26.33 -11.64 14.41
C LEU A 266 26.63 -13.14 14.38
N PRO A 267 27.01 -13.74 15.52
CA PRO A 267 27.06 -15.18 15.61
C PRO A 267 25.69 -15.73 15.21
N ALA A 268 25.66 -16.89 14.58
CA ALA A 268 24.43 -17.64 14.32
C ALA A 268 23.81 -18.02 15.68
N ALA A 269 23.27 -17.03 16.39
CA ALA A 269 22.53 -17.29 17.60
C ALA A 269 21.22 -17.93 17.14
N THR A 270 21.00 -19.14 17.60
CA THR A 270 19.72 -19.84 17.48
C THR A 270 18.80 -19.19 18.52
N PRO A 271 17.93 -18.24 18.17
CA PRO A 271 16.89 -17.83 19.09
C PRO A 271 16.09 -19.08 19.36
N GLY A 272 15.89 -19.42 20.63
CA GLY A 272 15.00 -20.52 20.98
C GLY A 272 13.68 -20.30 20.24
N ALA A 273 13.30 -21.23 19.38
CA ALA A 273 12.04 -21.17 18.69
C ALA A 273 10.95 -21.05 19.76
N PRO A 274 10.11 -20.00 19.78
CA PRO A 274 8.91 -20.08 20.57
C PRO A 274 8.15 -21.29 20.03
N ALA A 275 8.03 -22.31 20.85
CA ALA A 275 7.15 -23.42 20.55
C ALA A 275 5.77 -22.80 20.40
N VAL A 276 5.25 -22.80 19.17
CA VAL A 276 3.82 -22.54 18.97
C VAL A 276 3.15 -23.77 19.58
N ASP A 277 2.73 -23.60 20.82
CA ASP A 277 1.94 -24.62 21.51
C ASP A 277 0.65 -24.77 20.73
N GLY A 278 0.58 -25.81 19.90
CA GLY A 278 -0.58 -26.14 19.08
C GLY A 278 -1.79 -26.64 19.92
N SER A 279 -1.86 -26.18 21.17
CA SER A 279 -2.82 -26.65 22.18
C SER A 279 -4.24 -26.11 22.02
N GLY A 280 -4.47 -25.07 21.20
CA GLY A 280 -5.80 -24.50 20.99
C GLY A 280 -6.77 -25.47 20.31
N GLU A 281 -8.06 -25.40 20.72
CA GLU A 281 -9.17 -26.14 20.09
C GLU A 281 -9.24 -25.87 18.58
N VAL A 282 -9.36 -26.91 17.78
CA VAL A 282 -9.56 -26.75 16.32
C VAL A 282 -11.02 -26.32 16.04
N ILE A 283 -11.18 -25.09 15.59
CA ILE A 283 -12.51 -24.51 15.30
C ILE A 283 -12.89 -24.56 13.82
N SER A 284 -11.93 -24.79 12.94
CA SER A 284 -12.21 -24.99 11.51
C SER A 284 -11.24 -26.02 10.92
N ARG A 285 -11.78 -26.89 10.07
CA ARG A 285 -11.01 -27.87 9.29
C ARG A 285 -11.34 -27.75 7.80
N VAL A 286 -10.32 -27.63 7.00
CA VAL A 286 -10.36 -27.63 5.54
C VAL A 286 -9.65 -28.88 5.08
N GLY A 287 -10.27 -29.73 4.28
CA GLY A 287 -9.71 -31.02 3.85
C GLY A 287 -9.78 -31.19 2.33
N GLY A 288 -8.64 -31.17 1.64
CA GLY A 288 -8.50 -31.45 0.21
C GLY A 288 -9.32 -30.52 -0.69
N VAL A 289 -9.49 -29.25 -0.31
CA VAL A 289 -10.41 -28.34 -0.98
C VAL A 289 -9.86 -27.87 -2.32
N GLY A 290 -10.71 -27.95 -3.35
CA GLY A 290 -10.43 -27.45 -4.70
C GLY A 290 -11.56 -26.56 -5.22
N PHE A 291 -11.18 -25.51 -5.96
CA PHE A 291 -12.12 -24.59 -6.61
C PHE A 291 -11.52 -23.99 -7.90
N ARG A 292 -12.36 -23.83 -8.92
CA ARG A 292 -12.00 -23.24 -10.22
C ARG A 292 -13.04 -22.20 -10.64
N TYR A 293 -12.55 -21.09 -11.22
CA TYR A 293 -13.36 -20.11 -11.93
C TYR A 293 -13.20 -20.35 -13.44
N ASP A 294 -14.28 -20.62 -14.15
CA ASP A 294 -14.27 -20.78 -15.62
C ASP A 294 -13.10 -21.65 -16.12
N GLY A 295 -12.87 -22.79 -15.44
CA GLY A 295 -11.78 -23.72 -15.76
C GLY A 295 -10.41 -23.34 -15.22
N ARG A 296 -10.18 -22.09 -14.78
CA ARG A 296 -8.93 -21.65 -14.16
C ARG A 296 -8.87 -22.08 -12.70
N ARG A 297 -7.80 -22.78 -12.33
CA ARG A 297 -7.56 -23.24 -10.96
C ARG A 297 -7.32 -22.04 -10.05
N ALA A 298 -8.09 -21.93 -8.97
CA ALA A 298 -7.92 -20.90 -7.93
C ALA A 298 -7.47 -21.51 -6.60
N VAL A 299 -7.96 -22.71 -6.25
CA VAL A 299 -7.57 -23.48 -5.07
C VAL A 299 -7.48 -24.95 -5.48
N ASP A 300 -6.41 -25.66 -5.07
CA ASP A 300 -6.20 -27.05 -5.40
C ASP A 300 -5.66 -27.86 -4.22
N GLY A 301 -6.46 -28.82 -3.75
CA GLY A 301 -6.07 -29.78 -2.72
C GLY A 301 -5.73 -29.18 -1.34
N VAL A 302 -6.14 -27.94 -1.04
CA VAL A 302 -5.78 -27.26 0.19
C VAL A 302 -6.36 -27.96 1.42
N SER A 303 -5.47 -28.25 2.38
CA SER A 303 -5.82 -28.78 3.69
C SER A 303 -5.19 -27.94 4.79
N LEU A 304 -5.97 -27.47 5.75
CA LEU A 304 -5.50 -26.73 6.92
C LEU A 304 -6.48 -26.84 8.08
N SER A 305 -6.01 -26.49 9.27
CA SER A 305 -6.87 -26.33 10.46
C SER A 305 -6.63 -24.98 11.08
N LEU A 306 -7.70 -24.32 11.57
CA LEU A 306 -7.62 -23.09 12.33
C LEU A 306 -7.94 -23.35 13.79
N ARG A 307 -7.18 -22.75 14.68
CA ARG A 307 -7.25 -22.98 16.12
C ARG A 307 -7.71 -21.73 16.87
N ARG A 308 -8.41 -21.93 17.95
CA ARG A 308 -8.84 -20.87 18.86
C ARG A 308 -7.66 -20.12 19.41
N GLY A 309 -7.74 -18.78 19.48
CA GLY A 309 -6.70 -17.93 20.04
C GLY A 309 -5.45 -17.76 19.15
N GLN A 310 -5.52 -18.15 17.88
CA GLN A 310 -4.39 -18.10 16.97
C GLN A 310 -4.57 -17.08 15.85
N VAL A 311 -3.53 -16.29 15.58
CA VAL A 311 -3.42 -15.44 14.38
C VAL A 311 -2.63 -16.20 13.33
N THR A 312 -3.28 -16.55 12.22
CA THR A 312 -2.67 -17.22 11.07
C THR A 312 -2.55 -16.24 9.91
N ALA A 313 -1.35 -16.04 9.36
CA ALA A 313 -1.13 -15.27 8.15
C ALA A 313 -1.10 -16.19 6.93
N LEU A 314 -1.96 -15.92 5.94
CA LEU A 314 -1.94 -16.58 4.63
C LEU A 314 -1.26 -15.65 3.64
N MET A 315 -0.05 -15.99 3.21
CA MET A 315 0.79 -15.18 2.34
C MET A 315 0.96 -15.80 0.97
N GLY A 316 1.23 -14.98 -0.02
CA GLY A 316 1.41 -15.40 -1.42
C GLY A 316 1.21 -14.25 -2.39
N ARG A 317 1.61 -14.43 -3.65
CA ARG A 317 1.45 -13.43 -4.71
C ARG A 317 -0.03 -13.14 -5.01
N ASN A 318 -0.29 -12.01 -5.67
CA ASN A 318 -1.65 -11.73 -6.15
C ASN A 318 -2.09 -12.82 -7.15
N GLY A 319 -3.37 -13.24 -7.04
CA GLY A 319 -3.92 -14.28 -7.88
C GLY A 319 -3.60 -15.72 -7.47
N CYS A 320 -2.80 -15.99 -6.41
CA CYS A 320 -2.48 -17.35 -5.97
C CYS A 320 -3.64 -18.10 -5.29
N GLY A 321 -4.79 -17.42 -5.02
CA GLY A 321 -5.99 -18.08 -4.47
C GLY A 321 -6.39 -17.69 -3.05
N LYS A 322 -5.68 -16.78 -2.36
CA LYS A 322 -5.95 -16.34 -0.97
C LYS A 322 -7.40 -15.92 -0.74
N THR A 323 -7.87 -14.93 -1.50
CA THR A 323 -9.26 -14.44 -1.43
C THR A 323 -10.29 -15.56 -1.65
N THR A 324 -10.01 -16.45 -2.61
CA THR A 324 -10.90 -17.60 -2.89
C THR A 324 -10.96 -18.55 -1.71
N LEU A 325 -9.82 -18.87 -1.10
CA LEU A 325 -9.76 -19.72 0.09
C LEU A 325 -10.51 -19.09 1.28
N LEU A 326 -10.34 -17.79 1.53
CA LEU A 326 -11.10 -17.10 2.57
C LEU A 326 -12.61 -17.18 2.32
N LYS A 327 -13.06 -16.92 1.08
CA LYS A 327 -14.48 -16.99 0.70
C LYS A 327 -15.05 -18.40 0.83
N LEU A 328 -14.26 -19.44 0.55
CA LEU A 328 -14.63 -20.84 0.75
C LEU A 328 -14.81 -21.14 2.26
N ILE A 329 -13.87 -20.72 3.11
CA ILE A 329 -13.97 -20.92 4.56
C ILE A 329 -15.15 -20.12 5.15
N ALA A 330 -15.41 -18.91 4.63
CA ALA A 330 -16.57 -18.09 5.01
C ALA A 330 -17.92 -18.66 4.56
N GLY A 331 -17.92 -19.70 3.69
CA GLY A 331 -19.16 -20.27 3.15
C GLY A 331 -19.82 -19.42 2.03
N ILE A 332 -19.13 -18.35 1.57
CA ILE A 332 -19.58 -17.50 0.44
C ILE A 332 -19.49 -18.30 -0.87
N LEU A 333 -18.43 -19.11 -1.00
CA LEU A 333 -18.25 -20.04 -2.10
C LEU A 333 -18.38 -21.49 -1.59
N ARG A 334 -18.88 -22.38 -2.43
CA ARG A 334 -18.94 -23.82 -2.12
C ARG A 334 -17.75 -24.53 -2.78
N PRO A 335 -17.01 -25.37 -2.05
CA PRO A 335 -15.91 -26.11 -2.63
C PRO A 335 -16.42 -27.08 -3.71
N GLN A 336 -15.71 -27.20 -4.82
CA GLN A 336 -16.01 -28.16 -5.88
C GLN A 336 -15.42 -29.56 -5.58
N ARG A 337 -14.37 -29.60 -4.73
CA ARG A 337 -13.72 -30.81 -4.22
C ARG A 337 -13.36 -30.60 -2.75
N GLY A 338 -13.30 -31.69 -1.99
CA GLY A 338 -12.97 -31.65 -0.58
C GLY A 338 -14.13 -31.18 0.30
N HIS A 339 -13.83 -30.82 1.54
CA HIS A 339 -14.82 -30.38 2.51
C HIS A 339 -14.29 -29.31 3.47
N ILE A 340 -15.19 -28.49 3.99
CA ILE A 340 -14.89 -27.46 5.00
C ILE A 340 -15.87 -27.64 6.14
N LYS A 341 -15.35 -27.68 7.38
CA LYS A 341 -16.15 -27.67 8.60
C LYS A 341 -15.73 -26.49 9.47
N VAL A 342 -16.65 -25.60 9.76
CA VAL A 342 -16.49 -24.48 10.68
C VAL A 342 -17.45 -24.66 11.83
N HIS A 343 -16.94 -24.70 13.06
CA HIS A 343 -17.70 -25.00 14.26
C HIS A 343 -18.15 -23.77 15.05
N VAL A 344 -17.78 -22.59 14.57
CA VAL A 344 -18.01 -21.30 15.23
C VAL A 344 -18.56 -20.28 14.24
N ARG A 345 -18.98 -19.12 14.74
CA ARG A 345 -19.44 -18.04 13.88
C ARG A 345 -18.23 -17.41 13.14
N ALA A 346 -18.18 -17.60 11.84
CA ALA A 346 -17.17 -16.99 10.96
C ALA A 346 -17.69 -15.69 10.37
N ALA A 347 -16.79 -14.72 10.20
CA ALA A 347 -17.07 -13.49 9.48
C ALA A 347 -15.92 -13.14 8.54
N TYR A 348 -16.25 -12.63 7.36
CA TYR A 348 -15.32 -12.27 6.31
C TYR A 348 -15.31 -10.75 6.11
N VAL A 349 -14.13 -10.16 6.14
CA VAL A 349 -13.89 -8.76 5.80
C VAL A 349 -13.18 -8.74 4.45
N PRO A 350 -13.84 -8.22 3.38
CA PRO A 350 -13.24 -8.10 2.07
C PRO A 350 -12.17 -7.02 2.06
N GLN A 351 -11.37 -7.01 1.00
CA GLN A 351 -10.34 -6.01 0.75
C GLN A 351 -10.91 -4.58 0.65
N ASP A 352 -12.12 -4.44 0.11
CA ASP A 352 -12.87 -3.19 0.07
C ASP A 352 -13.83 -3.13 1.27
N ALA A 353 -13.49 -2.29 2.24
CA ALA A 353 -14.27 -2.10 3.46
C ALA A 353 -15.64 -1.43 3.21
N ASP A 354 -15.78 -0.66 2.12
CA ASP A 354 -17.01 0.05 1.78
C ASP A 354 -18.19 -0.91 1.58
N ALA A 355 -17.89 -2.17 1.23
CA ALA A 355 -18.89 -3.23 1.08
C ALA A 355 -19.56 -3.67 2.40
N LEU A 356 -19.07 -3.18 3.55
CA LEU A 356 -19.57 -3.57 4.88
C LEU A 356 -20.17 -2.40 5.67
N LEU A 357 -20.10 -1.17 5.17
CA LEU A 357 -20.52 0.04 5.86
C LEU A 357 -21.75 0.62 5.17
N PHE A 358 -22.90 0.53 5.83
CA PHE A 358 -24.20 0.89 5.25
C PHE A 358 -24.96 1.96 6.03
N ALA A 359 -24.59 2.20 7.30
CA ALA A 359 -25.29 3.15 8.16
C ALA A 359 -24.96 4.60 7.81
N PRO A 360 -25.84 5.56 8.16
CA PRO A 360 -25.63 6.97 7.90
C PRO A 360 -24.55 7.61 8.78
N THR A 361 -24.25 7.01 9.94
CA THR A 361 -23.20 7.49 10.85
C THR A 361 -22.34 6.34 11.37
N VAL A 362 -21.12 6.66 11.80
CA VAL A 362 -20.23 5.70 12.48
C VAL A 362 -20.90 5.16 13.75
N GLU A 363 -21.63 6.00 14.50
CA GLU A 363 -22.36 5.60 15.71
C GLU A 363 -23.43 4.56 15.40
N ASP A 364 -24.13 4.70 14.28
CA ASP A 364 -25.14 3.74 13.85
C ASP A 364 -24.51 2.39 13.42
N GLU A 365 -23.34 2.41 12.77
CA GLU A 365 -22.59 1.18 12.44
C GLU A 365 -22.15 0.41 13.70
N LEU A 366 -21.80 1.14 14.76
CA LEU A 366 -21.32 0.58 16.02
C LEU A 366 -22.45 0.20 16.98
N ARG A 367 -23.72 0.45 16.62
CA ARG A 367 -24.86 0.23 17.48
C ARG A 367 -24.94 -1.22 17.96
N GLY A 368 -25.04 -1.38 19.29
CA GLY A 368 -25.11 -2.70 19.94
C GLY A 368 -23.77 -3.39 20.15
N LEU A 369 -22.65 -2.70 19.91
CA LEU A 369 -21.33 -3.17 20.30
C LEU A 369 -21.00 -2.73 21.74
N ALA A 370 -20.08 -3.44 22.39
CA ALA A 370 -19.61 -3.08 23.71
C ALA A 370 -18.78 -1.76 23.70
N ASP A 371 -18.86 -0.98 24.77
CA ASP A 371 -18.20 0.34 24.89
C ASP A 371 -16.69 0.30 24.57
N ALA A 372 -15.99 -0.76 24.98
CA ALA A 372 -14.57 -0.93 24.69
C ALA A 372 -14.27 -1.04 23.17
N SER A 373 -15.22 -1.56 22.37
CA SER A 373 -15.11 -1.64 20.91
C SER A 373 -15.42 -0.30 20.24
N ILE A 374 -16.14 0.59 20.90
CA ILE A 374 -16.58 1.90 20.40
C ILE A 374 -15.56 3.00 20.71
N ALA A 375 -14.84 2.89 21.83
CA ALA A 375 -13.92 3.91 22.32
C ALA A 375 -12.93 4.47 21.25
N PRO A 376 -12.30 3.66 20.37
CA PRO A 376 -11.40 4.16 19.34
C PRO A 376 -12.08 5.06 18.29
N PHE A 377 -13.42 5.02 18.18
CA PHE A 377 -14.18 5.70 17.14
C PHE A 377 -14.98 6.92 17.65
N CYS A 378 -14.79 7.30 18.92
CA CYS A 378 -15.55 8.39 19.54
C CYS A 378 -15.46 9.71 18.78
N ASP A 379 -14.30 10.03 18.23
CA ASP A 379 -14.07 11.28 17.47
C ASP A 379 -14.76 11.27 16.10
N TRP A 380 -15.18 10.10 15.62
CA TRP A 380 -15.78 9.94 14.29
C TRP A 380 -17.28 9.64 14.35
N ARG A 381 -17.87 9.50 15.54
CA ARG A 381 -19.22 8.96 15.73
C ARG A 381 -20.32 9.60 14.88
N HIS A 382 -20.23 10.91 14.64
CA HIS A 382 -21.22 11.66 13.87
C HIS A 382 -20.88 11.80 12.38
N ARG A 383 -19.74 11.26 11.95
CA ARG A 383 -19.32 11.32 10.54
C ARG A 383 -20.02 10.23 9.73
N TYR A 384 -20.25 10.52 8.46
CA TYR A 384 -20.67 9.50 7.51
C TYR A 384 -19.50 8.55 7.24
N PRO A 385 -19.69 7.21 7.26
CA PRO A 385 -18.58 6.26 7.11
C PRO A 385 -17.76 6.44 5.84
N ARG A 386 -18.37 6.89 4.73
CA ARG A 386 -17.65 7.13 3.47
C ARG A 386 -16.78 8.38 3.46
N ASP A 387 -16.98 9.31 4.41
CA ASP A 387 -16.14 10.50 4.57
C ASP A 387 -14.87 10.21 5.39
N LEU A 388 -14.76 9.01 5.92
CA LEU A 388 -13.55 8.54 6.58
C LEU A 388 -12.46 8.24 5.54
N SER A 389 -11.19 8.36 5.94
CA SER A 389 -10.08 7.87 5.13
C SER A 389 -10.18 6.34 4.92
N SER A 390 -9.52 5.80 3.91
CA SER A 390 -9.53 4.36 3.65
C SER A 390 -9.07 3.53 4.85
N GLY A 391 -8.09 4.03 5.61
CA GLY A 391 -7.61 3.37 6.82
C GLY A 391 -8.62 3.39 7.98
N GLU A 392 -9.29 4.52 8.19
CA GLU A 392 -10.36 4.67 9.19
C GLU A 392 -11.55 3.77 8.86
N ARG A 393 -11.96 3.72 7.59
CA ARG A 393 -13.02 2.80 7.12
C ARG A 393 -12.67 1.34 7.35
N GLN A 394 -11.44 0.96 7.04
CA GLN A 394 -10.97 -0.42 7.27
C GLN A 394 -11.02 -0.79 8.76
N GLN A 395 -10.56 0.10 9.63
CA GLN A 395 -10.64 -0.11 11.09
C GLN A 395 -12.08 -0.25 11.56
N LEU A 396 -12.98 0.64 11.11
CA LEU A 396 -14.40 0.58 11.45
C LEU A 396 -15.03 -0.73 11.00
N ALA A 397 -14.85 -1.14 9.74
CA ALA A 397 -15.40 -2.37 9.21
C ALA A 397 -14.90 -3.61 9.97
N ILE A 398 -13.59 -3.66 10.29
CA ILE A 398 -13.02 -4.75 11.08
C ILE A 398 -13.64 -4.77 12.49
N ALA A 399 -13.79 -3.62 13.15
CA ALA A 399 -14.36 -3.55 14.49
C ALA A 399 -15.82 -4.03 14.53
N VAL A 400 -16.64 -3.57 13.57
CA VAL A 400 -18.06 -3.98 13.45
C VAL A 400 -18.19 -5.49 13.27
N VAL A 401 -17.35 -6.08 12.41
CA VAL A 401 -17.38 -7.50 12.10
C VAL A 401 -16.79 -8.34 13.24
N ALA A 402 -15.65 -7.89 13.80
CA ALA A 402 -14.90 -8.60 14.84
C ALA A 402 -15.71 -8.78 16.14
N ALA A 403 -16.56 -7.81 16.46
CA ALA A 403 -17.37 -7.86 17.67
C ALA A 403 -18.39 -9.04 17.68
N ARG A 404 -18.67 -9.62 16.52
CA ARG A 404 -19.75 -10.60 16.32
C ARG A 404 -19.27 -11.99 15.89
N ALA A 405 -17.95 -12.22 15.81
CA ALA A 405 -17.39 -13.46 15.26
C ALA A 405 -16.28 -14.04 16.12
N ASP A 406 -16.23 -15.38 16.16
CA ASP A 406 -15.16 -16.17 16.80
C ASP A 406 -14.06 -16.53 15.81
N LEU A 407 -14.37 -16.56 14.49
CA LEU A 407 -13.41 -16.74 13.40
C LEU A 407 -13.46 -15.52 12.48
N LEU A 408 -12.38 -14.76 12.46
CA LEU A 408 -12.20 -13.60 11.57
C LEU A 408 -11.37 -13.99 10.35
N LEU A 409 -11.93 -13.72 9.17
CA LEU A 409 -11.30 -13.95 7.87
C LEU A 409 -11.07 -12.59 7.20
N LEU A 410 -9.83 -12.11 7.22
CA LEU A 410 -9.48 -10.76 6.78
C LEU A 410 -8.69 -10.82 5.46
N ASP A 411 -9.20 -10.15 4.43
CA ASP A 411 -8.58 -10.11 3.10
C ASP A 411 -7.81 -8.80 2.89
N GLU A 412 -6.48 -8.86 2.92
CA GLU A 412 -5.54 -7.75 2.75
C GLU A 412 -5.83 -6.54 3.66
N PRO A 413 -6.08 -6.73 4.98
CA PRO A 413 -6.52 -5.64 5.87
C PRO A 413 -5.44 -4.57 6.12
N THR A 414 -4.19 -4.84 5.75
CA THR A 414 -3.05 -3.91 5.90
C THR A 414 -2.79 -3.06 4.67
N ARG A 415 -3.54 -3.27 3.58
CA ARG A 415 -3.32 -2.61 2.30
C ARG A 415 -3.64 -1.12 2.38
N GLY A 416 -2.74 -0.26 1.88
CA GLY A 416 -2.92 1.20 1.89
C GLY A 416 -2.94 1.84 3.28
N LEU A 417 -2.67 1.07 4.35
CA LEU A 417 -2.59 1.61 5.70
C LEU A 417 -1.19 2.16 5.97
N ASP A 418 -1.13 3.28 6.66
CA ASP A 418 0.11 3.78 7.21
C ASP A 418 0.62 2.88 8.36
N PRO A 419 1.92 2.94 8.68
CA PRO A 419 2.50 2.08 9.69
C PRO A 419 1.95 2.23 11.12
N THR A 420 1.37 3.38 11.46
CA THR A 420 0.74 3.60 12.77
C THR A 420 -0.57 2.83 12.86
N VAL A 421 -1.39 2.94 11.81
CA VAL A 421 -2.65 2.19 11.69
C VAL A 421 -2.39 0.69 11.63
N LYS A 422 -1.35 0.23 10.91
CA LYS A 422 -0.96 -1.19 10.89
C LYS A 422 -0.58 -1.73 12.26
N ARG A 423 0.12 -0.94 13.09
CA ARG A 423 0.44 -1.33 14.48
C ARG A 423 -0.81 -1.41 15.35
N ALA A 424 -1.71 -0.44 15.24
CA ALA A 424 -2.98 -0.44 15.94
C ALA A 424 -3.83 -1.68 15.57
N LEU A 425 -3.90 -2.00 14.28
CA LEU A 425 -4.58 -3.21 13.79
C LEU A 425 -3.94 -4.47 14.35
N ALA A 426 -2.61 -4.58 14.35
CA ALA A 426 -1.90 -5.72 14.92
C ALA A 426 -2.24 -5.92 16.40
N SER A 427 -2.19 -4.85 17.20
CA SER A 427 -2.56 -4.88 18.63
C SER A 427 -4.00 -5.29 18.83
N PHE A 428 -4.94 -4.76 18.05
CA PHE A 428 -6.36 -5.11 18.11
C PHE A 428 -6.56 -6.61 17.83
N LEU A 429 -5.95 -7.14 16.76
CA LEU A 429 -6.10 -8.56 16.40
C LEU A 429 -5.45 -9.48 17.45
N ARG A 430 -4.30 -9.09 18.02
CA ARG A 430 -3.67 -9.85 19.12
C ARG A 430 -4.58 -9.90 20.34
N THR A 431 -5.15 -8.78 20.78
CA THR A 431 -6.12 -8.74 21.90
C THR A 431 -7.34 -9.63 21.61
N ARG A 432 -7.83 -9.61 20.38
CA ARG A 432 -8.96 -10.50 19.99
C ARG A 432 -8.57 -11.97 20.02
N ALA A 433 -7.36 -12.33 19.60
CA ALA A 433 -6.86 -13.69 19.70
C ALA A 433 -6.71 -14.13 21.17
N GLU A 434 -6.15 -13.29 22.04
CA GLU A 434 -6.02 -13.54 23.49
C GLU A 434 -7.38 -13.76 24.17
N THR A 435 -8.44 -13.11 23.68
CA THR A 435 -9.83 -13.34 24.14
C THR A 435 -10.49 -14.56 23.50
N GLY A 436 -9.75 -15.35 22.72
CA GLY A 436 -10.18 -16.63 22.17
C GLY A 436 -10.71 -16.61 20.74
N ALA A 437 -10.66 -15.47 20.03
CA ALA A 437 -10.95 -15.45 18.60
C ALA A 437 -9.86 -16.14 17.79
N SER A 438 -10.22 -16.80 16.69
CA SER A 438 -9.28 -17.28 15.69
C SER A 438 -9.26 -16.32 14.51
N ILE A 439 -8.09 -16.02 13.98
CA ILE A 439 -7.93 -15.01 12.95
C ILE A 439 -7.10 -15.58 11.80
N LEU A 440 -7.66 -15.53 10.59
CA LEU A 440 -6.94 -15.83 9.35
C LEU A 440 -6.84 -14.56 8.51
N VAL A 441 -5.62 -14.08 8.30
CA VAL A 441 -5.33 -12.86 7.54
C VAL A 441 -4.63 -13.22 6.24
N ALA A 442 -5.27 -12.97 5.11
CA ALA A 442 -4.55 -12.95 3.84
C ALA A 442 -3.80 -11.63 3.73
N THR A 443 -2.48 -11.69 3.54
CA THR A 443 -1.64 -10.50 3.41
C THR A 443 -0.37 -10.77 2.64
N HIS A 444 0.17 -9.72 2.03
CA HIS A 444 1.52 -9.72 1.46
C HIS A 444 2.53 -8.91 2.30
N ASP A 445 2.10 -8.36 3.43
CA ASP A 445 2.95 -7.56 4.33
C ASP A 445 3.76 -8.46 5.26
N VAL A 446 5.00 -8.76 4.84
CA VAL A 446 5.91 -9.67 5.56
C VAL A 446 6.28 -9.13 6.95
N GLU A 447 6.56 -7.83 7.05
CA GLU A 447 6.95 -7.20 8.32
C GLU A 447 5.80 -7.27 9.34
N TRP A 448 4.58 -7.02 8.87
CA TRP A 448 3.38 -7.13 9.69
C TRP A 448 3.11 -8.58 10.10
N ALA A 449 3.21 -9.53 9.18
CA ALA A 449 3.01 -10.95 9.46
C ALA A 449 4.05 -11.48 10.45
N ALA A 450 5.33 -11.13 10.29
CA ALA A 450 6.41 -11.53 11.21
C ALA A 450 6.17 -11.04 12.64
N ARG A 451 5.56 -9.87 12.82
CA ARG A 451 5.27 -9.26 14.12
C ARG A 451 4.00 -9.78 14.77
N THR A 452 3.01 -10.17 13.97
CA THR A 452 1.62 -10.35 14.45
C THR A 452 1.18 -11.80 14.45
N ALA A 453 1.62 -12.60 13.48
CA ALA A 453 1.15 -13.96 13.30
C ALA A 453 1.85 -14.97 14.23
N ASP A 454 1.08 -15.96 14.71
CA ASP A 454 1.60 -17.15 15.38
C ASP A 454 2.00 -18.23 14.38
N ARG A 455 1.34 -18.23 13.21
CA ARG A 455 1.55 -19.21 12.14
C ARG A 455 1.46 -18.53 10.79
N VAL A 456 2.33 -18.94 9.87
CA VAL A 456 2.35 -18.48 8.48
C VAL A 456 2.10 -19.64 7.55
N LEU A 457 1.24 -19.41 6.56
CA LEU A 457 0.96 -20.30 5.44
C LEU A 457 1.41 -19.61 4.16
N LEU A 458 2.27 -20.24 3.36
CA LEU A 458 2.66 -19.72 2.05
C LEU A 458 1.87 -20.44 0.95
N MET A 459 1.21 -19.65 0.10
CA MET A 459 0.34 -20.15 -0.97
C MET A 459 0.86 -19.73 -2.35
N ALA A 460 0.95 -20.70 -3.28
CA ALA A 460 1.24 -20.48 -4.69
C ALA A 460 0.39 -21.41 -5.54
N ASP A 461 -0.05 -20.94 -6.71
CA ASP A 461 -0.79 -21.70 -7.72
C ASP A 461 -1.99 -22.50 -7.17
N GLY A 462 -2.64 -21.97 -6.14
CA GLY A 462 -3.79 -22.60 -5.48
C GLY A 462 -3.46 -23.58 -4.37
N GLU A 463 -2.18 -23.82 -4.06
CA GLU A 463 -1.71 -24.79 -3.07
C GLU A 463 -0.96 -24.12 -1.91
N ILE A 464 -1.04 -24.69 -0.70
CA ILE A 464 -0.18 -24.30 0.43
C ILE A 464 1.09 -25.16 0.33
N TYR A 465 2.24 -24.52 0.12
CA TYR A 465 3.52 -25.20 -0.05
C TYR A 465 4.46 -25.11 1.17
N ALA A 466 4.19 -24.20 2.09
CA ALA A 466 4.92 -24.08 3.35
C ALA A 466 4.01 -23.61 4.47
N GLU A 467 4.25 -24.11 5.68
CA GLU A 467 3.45 -23.85 6.85
C GLU A 467 4.32 -23.97 8.11
N GLY A 468 4.13 -23.06 9.07
CA GLY A 468 4.86 -23.12 10.35
C GLY A 468 4.87 -21.79 11.08
N PRO A 469 5.66 -21.68 12.19
CA PRO A 469 5.92 -20.42 12.85
C PRO A 469 6.58 -19.41 11.90
N PRO A 470 6.36 -18.08 12.08
CA PRO A 470 6.95 -17.05 11.21
C PRO A 470 8.46 -17.24 10.99
N ARG A 471 9.23 -17.56 12.04
CA ARG A 471 10.68 -17.75 11.95
C ARG A 471 11.06 -18.88 11.01
N SER A 472 10.37 -20.02 11.05
CA SER A 472 10.71 -21.16 10.19
C SER A 472 10.29 -20.96 8.73
N VAL A 473 9.26 -20.15 8.47
CA VAL A 473 8.71 -19.97 7.12
C VAL A 473 9.30 -18.75 6.42
N LEU A 474 9.58 -17.67 7.15
CA LEU A 474 10.02 -16.41 6.56
C LEU A 474 11.54 -16.26 6.51
N SER A 475 12.32 -16.98 7.36
CA SER A 475 13.77 -16.81 7.43
C SER A 475 14.52 -17.25 6.16
N ASP A 476 14.06 -18.29 5.50
CA ASP A 476 14.73 -18.84 4.32
C ASP A 476 14.07 -18.42 3.00
N SER A 477 13.11 -17.50 3.08
CA SER A 477 12.39 -17.04 1.89
C SER A 477 13.10 -15.87 1.21
N LEU A 478 13.42 -16.00 -0.07
CA LEU A 478 13.96 -14.89 -0.87
C LEU A 478 12.94 -13.77 -1.10
N VAL A 479 11.65 -14.14 -1.16
CA VAL A 479 10.55 -13.20 -1.48
C VAL A 479 9.84 -12.71 -0.23
N PHE A 480 9.51 -13.64 0.69
CA PHE A 480 8.74 -13.37 1.90
C PHE A 480 9.63 -13.23 3.14
N SER A 481 10.78 -12.59 3.01
CA SER A 481 11.70 -12.33 4.10
C SER A 481 11.65 -10.87 4.53
N THR A 482 11.76 -10.63 5.85
CA THR A 482 11.83 -9.27 6.42
C THR A 482 13.12 -8.56 6.06
N GLN A 483 13.17 -7.23 6.22
CA GLN A 483 14.40 -6.46 6.00
C GLN A 483 15.54 -6.91 6.91
N ILE A 484 15.24 -7.20 8.18
CA ILE A 484 16.23 -7.65 9.14
C ILE A 484 16.80 -9.02 8.75
N ASN A 485 15.94 -9.93 8.31
CA ASN A 485 16.39 -11.22 7.85
C ASN A 485 17.24 -11.15 6.57
N LYS A 486 16.84 -10.30 5.60
CA LYS A 486 17.65 -10.02 4.40
C LYS A 486 19.01 -9.39 4.72
N LEU A 487 19.12 -8.67 5.83
CA LEU A 487 20.37 -8.02 6.25
C LEU A 487 21.30 -8.99 6.99
N LEU A 488 20.78 -9.68 7.99
CA LEU A 488 21.57 -10.44 8.96
C LEU A 488 21.53 -11.95 8.70
N GLY A 489 20.51 -12.44 7.96
CA GLY A 489 20.28 -13.88 7.80
C GLY A 489 19.82 -14.57 9.08
N GLY A 490 19.94 -15.89 9.12
CA GLY A 490 19.54 -16.69 10.27
C GLY A 490 18.06 -16.57 10.60
N GLN A 491 17.72 -16.57 11.88
CA GLN A 491 16.34 -16.51 12.35
C GLN A 491 15.87 -15.12 12.83
N TRP A 492 16.65 -14.08 12.57
CA TRP A 492 16.30 -12.72 12.94
C TRP A 492 15.24 -12.16 11.99
N LEU A 493 14.06 -11.83 12.48
CA LEU A 493 12.97 -11.25 11.68
C LEU A 493 12.73 -9.78 11.99
N LEU A 494 12.91 -9.34 13.24
CA LEU A 494 12.53 -8.02 13.71
C LEU A 494 13.73 -7.28 14.33
N PRO A 495 13.79 -5.93 14.26
CA PRO A 495 14.88 -5.15 14.82
C PRO A 495 15.06 -5.38 16.32
N GLU A 496 13.95 -5.53 17.06
CA GLU A 496 13.93 -5.73 18.50
C GLU A 496 14.49 -7.07 18.97
N GLU A 497 14.57 -8.04 18.08
CA GLU A 497 15.12 -9.38 18.36
C GLU A 497 16.65 -9.41 18.33
N VAL A 498 17.26 -8.44 17.62
CA VAL A 498 18.72 -8.40 17.41
C VAL A 498 19.41 -7.89 18.66
N PRO A 499 20.37 -8.65 19.24
CA PRO A 499 21.20 -8.17 20.34
C PRO A 499 22.14 -7.08 19.80
N VAL A 500 22.09 -5.90 20.38
CA VAL A 500 22.89 -4.72 20.04
C VAL A 500 23.55 -4.15 21.27
#